data_47b845b191051c9db0953125ed428f09
#
_entry.id   47b845b191051c9db0953125ed428f09
#
_cell.length_a   1.000
_cell.length_b   1.000
_cell.length_c   1.000
_cell.angle_alpha   90.00
_cell.angle_beta   90.00
_cell.angle_gamma   90.00
#
_symmetry.space_group_name_H-M   'P 1'
#
loop_
_entity.id
_entity.type
_entity.pdbx_description
1 polymer ?
#
loop_
_entity_poly.entity_id
_entity_poly.type
_entity_poly.pdbx_seq_one_letter_code
_entity_poly.pdbx_strand_id
1 'polypeptide(L)'
;MAAAQKKVYPKKTDEEIYEATTNKIVALMESGKLPWQKGWDGKVGASIFHVPINGKSGRPYGNPMNSLFLSCIMAEKESEDPRFFSIGVLKQQNKIHKERVEKYRAEGKDIPQELLWEYRSKEGAKPTTVLQRWHVTQDKYGNELPEDEQYWAKKYVALYHASDCLRR
;
A
#
# COMPACT_ATOMS: atom_id res chain seq x y z
N MET A 1 -29.45 -17.78 2.82
CA MET A 1 -28.25 -16.94 2.49
C MET A 1 -27.54 -16.64 3.79
N ALA A 2 -26.37 -17.24 4.04
CA ALA A 2 -25.59 -17.01 5.24
C ALA A 2 -24.89 -15.65 5.12
N ALA A 3 -25.15 -14.74 6.07
CA ALA A 3 -24.48 -13.46 6.15
C ALA A 3 -22.98 -13.70 6.45
N ALA A 4 -22.11 -13.22 5.56
CA ALA A 4 -20.68 -13.31 5.76
C ALA A 4 -20.29 -12.54 7.03
N GLN A 5 -19.87 -13.24 8.06
CA GLN A 5 -19.37 -12.65 9.29
C GLN A 5 -18.16 -11.78 8.97
N LYS A 6 -18.27 -10.50 9.27
CA LYS A 6 -17.21 -9.51 9.12
C LYS A 6 -16.10 -9.87 10.12
N LYS A 7 -14.97 -10.45 9.66
CA LYS A 7 -13.83 -10.71 10.52
C LYS A 7 -13.33 -9.37 11.08
N VAL A 8 -13.55 -9.16 12.38
CA VAL A 8 -12.99 -8.01 13.11
C VAL A 8 -11.57 -8.39 13.49
N TYR A 9 -10.59 -7.80 12.82
CA TYR A 9 -9.20 -7.93 13.23
C TYR A 9 -8.94 -6.99 14.40
N PRO A 10 -8.30 -7.47 15.51
CA PRO A 10 -7.96 -6.60 16.62
C PRO A 10 -7.04 -5.48 16.14
N LYS A 11 -7.29 -4.26 16.60
CA LYS A 11 -6.43 -3.12 16.30
C LYS A 11 -5.12 -3.32 17.06
N LYS A 12 -4.01 -3.38 16.32
CA LYS A 12 -2.67 -3.40 16.92
C LYS A 12 -2.36 -2.04 17.56
N THR A 13 -1.66 -2.06 18.69
CA THR A 13 -1.13 -0.86 19.33
C THR A 13 0.05 -0.29 18.53
N ASP A 14 0.44 0.96 18.79
CA ASP A 14 1.63 1.57 18.18
C ASP A 14 2.88 0.75 18.51
N GLU A 15 3.01 0.30 19.77
CA GLU A 15 4.13 -0.51 20.27
C GLU A 15 4.23 -1.85 19.55
N GLU A 16 3.13 -2.57 19.39
CA GLU A 16 3.09 -3.83 18.64
C GLU A 16 3.51 -3.66 17.18
N ILE A 17 3.18 -2.51 16.57
CA ILE A 17 3.56 -2.22 15.18
C ILE A 17 5.05 -1.86 15.09
N TYR A 18 5.57 -1.06 16.02
CA TYR A 18 6.99 -0.72 16.07
C TYR A 18 7.84 -1.96 16.36
N GLU A 19 7.45 -2.78 17.31
CA GLU A 19 8.13 -4.03 17.64
C GLU A 19 8.15 -4.99 16.44
N ALA A 20 7.00 -5.22 15.80
CA ALA A 20 6.93 -6.07 14.62
C ALA A 20 7.79 -5.53 13.45
N THR A 21 7.88 -4.20 13.32
CA THR A 21 8.72 -3.56 12.31
C THR A 21 10.20 -3.74 12.62
N THR A 22 10.60 -3.50 13.87
CA THR A 22 11.97 -3.66 14.34
C THR A 22 12.43 -5.12 14.18
N ASN A 23 11.64 -6.07 14.66
CA ASN A 23 11.95 -7.49 14.54
C ASN A 23 12.11 -7.93 13.08
N LYS A 24 11.32 -7.38 12.17
CA LYS A 24 11.45 -7.66 10.75
C LYS A 24 12.73 -7.09 10.15
N ILE A 25 13.11 -5.87 10.53
CA ILE A 25 14.37 -5.26 10.09
C ILE A 25 15.55 -6.09 10.60
N VAL A 26 15.54 -6.47 11.88
CA VAL A 26 16.59 -7.31 12.49
C VAL A 26 16.70 -8.65 11.76
N ALA A 27 15.59 -9.34 11.50
CA ALA A 27 15.61 -10.60 10.78
C ALA A 27 16.17 -10.48 9.35
N LEU A 28 15.90 -9.37 8.67
CA LEU A 28 16.49 -9.08 7.36
C LEU A 28 18.00 -8.78 7.46
N MET A 29 18.43 -8.08 8.51
CA MET A 29 19.86 -7.84 8.79
C MET A 29 20.58 -9.17 9.00
N GLU A 30 20.05 -10.03 9.83
CA GLU A 30 20.62 -11.35 10.14
C GLU A 30 20.68 -12.26 8.92
N SER A 31 19.70 -12.16 8.02
CA SER A 31 19.67 -12.92 6.76
C SER A 31 20.56 -12.35 5.64
N GLY A 32 21.21 -11.20 5.86
CA GLY A 32 22.02 -10.50 4.86
C GLY A 32 21.21 -9.87 3.71
N LYS A 33 19.88 -9.84 3.82
CA LYS A 33 18.97 -9.29 2.79
C LYS A 33 18.61 -7.83 3.06
N LEU A 34 19.60 -6.97 3.26
CA LEU A 34 19.35 -5.57 3.52
C LEU A 34 19.00 -4.81 2.24
N PRO A 35 17.89 -4.07 2.18
CA PRO A 35 17.50 -3.31 0.99
C PRO A 35 18.56 -2.32 0.52
N TRP A 36 19.38 -1.81 1.43
CA TRP A 36 20.44 -0.83 1.16
C TRP A 36 21.82 -1.42 0.83
N GLN A 37 22.03 -2.74 0.97
CA GLN A 37 23.32 -3.40 0.68
C GLN A 37 23.43 -3.94 -0.74
N LYS A 38 22.35 -4.07 -1.48
CA LYS A 38 22.34 -4.66 -2.84
C LYS A 38 23.02 -3.79 -3.94
N GLY A 39 23.66 -2.68 -3.58
CA GLY A 39 24.19 -1.70 -4.53
C GLY A 39 25.59 -1.94 -5.05
N TRP A 40 26.34 -2.95 -4.59
CA TRP A 40 27.78 -3.06 -4.88
C TRP A 40 28.20 -4.24 -5.76
N ASP A 41 27.30 -5.11 -6.16
CA ASP A 41 27.62 -6.27 -7.01
C ASP A 41 27.78 -5.95 -8.50
N GLY A 42 28.24 -4.76 -8.86
CA GLY A 42 28.84 -4.41 -10.16
C GLY A 42 28.15 -4.88 -11.46
N LYS A 43 27.06 -5.59 -11.39
CA LYS A 43 26.46 -6.26 -12.55
C LYS A 43 25.20 -5.64 -13.12
N VAL A 44 24.65 -4.60 -12.57
CA VAL A 44 23.56 -3.86 -13.26
C VAL A 44 23.57 -2.40 -12.80
N GLY A 45 23.74 -1.48 -13.73
CA GLY A 45 23.58 -0.04 -13.56
C GLY A 45 22.13 0.39 -13.36
N ALA A 46 21.37 -0.32 -12.56
CA ALA A 46 20.03 0.03 -12.15
C ALA A 46 20.07 0.48 -10.70
N SER A 47 19.65 1.71 -10.46
CA SER A 47 19.37 2.25 -9.13
C SER A 47 18.46 1.29 -8.36
N ILE A 48 19.02 0.55 -7.42
CA ILE A 48 18.38 -0.59 -6.75
C ILE A 48 17.45 -0.13 -5.63
N PHE A 49 17.35 1.15 -5.40
CA PHE A 49 16.37 1.74 -4.48
C PHE A 49 15.09 2.08 -5.22
N HIS A 50 14.26 1.07 -5.49
CA HIS A 50 12.87 1.34 -5.80
C HIS A 50 12.20 1.86 -4.53
N VAL A 51 12.07 3.18 -4.45
CA VAL A 51 11.33 3.82 -3.36
C VAL A 51 9.89 3.32 -3.39
N PRO A 52 9.36 2.77 -2.28
CA PRO A 52 7.99 2.31 -2.25
C PRO A 52 7.01 3.43 -2.61
N ILE A 53 6.11 3.16 -3.53
CA ILE A 53 5.14 4.13 -4.02
C ILE A 53 3.70 3.69 -3.78
N ASN A 54 2.83 4.66 -3.64
CA ASN A 54 1.40 4.42 -3.63
C ASN A 54 0.95 4.04 -5.05
N GLY A 55 0.43 2.83 -5.23
CA GLY A 55 0.07 2.28 -6.53
C GLY A 55 -1.07 3.02 -7.25
N LYS A 56 -1.83 3.89 -6.56
CA LYS A 56 -2.84 4.75 -7.17
C LYS A 56 -2.27 6.08 -7.64
N SER A 57 -1.49 6.77 -6.80
CA SER A 57 -1.01 8.12 -7.06
C SER A 57 0.37 8.17 -7.71
N GLY A 58 1.12 7.07 -7.69
CA GLY A 58 2.53 7.02 -8.08
C GLY A 58 3.48 7.77 -7.15
N ARG A 59 2.98 8.36 -6.06
CA ARG A 59 3.79 9.16 -5.14
C ARG A 59 4.51 8.27 -4.14
N PRO A 60 5.79 8.58 -3.81
CA PRO A 60 6.52 7.91 -2.74
C PRO A 60 5.81 8.07 -1.38
N TYR A 61 6.03 7.11 -0.49
CA TYR A 61 5.61 7.25 0.90
C TYR A 61 6.54 8.22 1.62
N GLY A 62 6.02 9.38 2.03
CA GLY A 62 6.80 10.48 2.60
C GLY A 62 7.32 10.25 4.03
N ASN A 63 6.79 9.26 4.76
CA ASN A 63 7.29 8.91 6.09
C ASN A 63 8.50 7.96 5.94
N PRO A 64 9.71 8.34 6.41
CA PRO A 64 10.93 7.52 6.27
C PRO A 64 10.79 6.11 6.85
N MET A 65 10.13 5.96 8.01
CA MET A 65 9.91 4.65 8.63
C MET A 65 8.99 3.77 7.80
N ASN A 66 7.94 4.35 7.20
CA ASN A 66 7.07 3.61 6.30
C ASN A 66 7.84 3.20 5.03
N SER A 67 8.63 4.09 4.45
CA SER A 67 9.44 3.79 3.27
C SER A 67 10.44 2.68 3.56
N LEU A 68 11.16 2.76 4.66
CA LEU A 68 12.10 1.72 5.08
C LEU A 68 11.38 0.38 5.26
N PHE A 69 10.28 0.36 5.99
CA PHE A 69 9.53 -0.86 6.26
C PHE A 69 8.95 -1.50 4.98
N LEU A 70 8.42 -0.68 4.08
CA LEU A 70 7.91 -1.18 2.80
C LEU A 70 9.04 -1.67 1.88
N SER A 71 10.22 -1.04 1.92
CA SER A 71 11.41 -1.53 1.21
C SER A 71 11.87 -2.90 1.74
N CYS A 72 11.78 -3.12 3.05
CA CYS A 72 12.03 -4.44 3.64
C CYS A 72 11.05 -5.50 3.13
N ILE A 73 9.77 -5.15 2.97
CA ILE A 73 8.77 -6.06 2.38
C ILE A 73 9.10 -6.40 0.92
N MET A 74 9.55 -5.41 0.14
CA MET A 74 9.99 -5.66 -1.24
C MET A 74 11.18 -6.62 -1.29
N ALA A 75 12.17 -6.40 -0.43
CA ALA A 75 13.35 -7.27 -0.32
C ALA A 75 12.98 -8.70 0.09
N GLU A 76 12.08 -8.87 1.06
CA GLU A 76 11.57 -10.18 1.49
C GLU A 76 10.84 -10.92 0.34
N LYS A 77 10.10 -10.17 -0.47
CA LYS A 77 9.37 -10.72 -1.62
C LYS A 77 10.23 -10.86 -2.88
N GLU A 78 11.47 -10.46 -2.82
CA GLU A 78 12.39 -10.42 -3.97
C GLU A 78 11.77 -9.72 -5.19
N SER A 79 10.99 -8.65 -4.94
CA SER A 79 10.21 -7.96 -5.95
C SER A 79 10.77 -6.58 -6.26
N GLU A 80 10.90 -6.28 -7.55
CA GLU A 80 11.29 -4.96 -8.05
C GLU A 80 10.10 -4.00 -8.20
N ASP A 81 8.85 -4.48 -8.08
CA ASP A 81 7.67 -3.64 -8.20
C ASP A 81 7.49 -2.78 -6.93
N PRO A 82 7.63 -1.45 -7.01
CA PRO A 82 7.59 -0.58 -5.83
C PRO A 82 6.17 -0.27 -5.33
N ARG A 83 5.13 -0.78 -6.01
CA ARG A 83 3.75 -0.37 -5.77
C ARG A 83 3.10 -1.09 -4.61
N PHE A 84 2.44 -0.31 -3.77
CA PHE A 84 1.58 -0.79 -2.69
C PHE A 84 0.17 -0.24 -2.82
N PHE A 85 -0.83 -1.06 -2.50
CA PHE A 85 -2.24 -0.74 -2.63
C PHE A 85 -2.99 -0.99 -1.34
N SER A 86 -3.85 -0.06 -0.94
CA SER A 86 -4.85 -0.36 0.09
C SER A 86 -6.05 -1.09 -0.54
N ILE A 87 -6.77 -1.86 0.27
CA ILE A 87 -7.99 -2.55 -0.20
C ILE A 87 -9.04 -1.57 -0.74
N GLY A 88 -9.10 -0.37 -0.17
CA GLY A 88 -9.98 0.69 -0.65
C GLY A 88 -9.63 1.15 -2.05
N VAL A 89 -8.35 1.26 -2.37
CA VAL A 89 -7.87 1.62 -3.71
C VAL A 89 -8.21 0.52 -4.72
N LEU A 90 -7.99 -0.75 -4.37
CA LEU A 90 -8.35 -1.88 -5.24
C LEU A 90 -9.86 -1.90 -5.54
N LYS A 91 -10.70 -1.72 -4.51
CA LYS A 91 -12.16 -1.64 -4.67
C LYS A 91 -12.59 -0.46 -5.54
N GLN A 92 -11.97 0.71 -5.35
CA GLN A 92 -12.27 1.89 -6.16
C GLN A 92 -11.90 1.68 -7.63
N GLN A 93 -10.76 1.04 -7.89
CA GLN A 93 -10.32 0.73 -9.25
C GLN A 93 -11.31 -0.21 -9.95
N ASN A 94 -11.75 -1.26 -9.24
CA ASN A 94 -12.76 -2.17 -9.76
C ASN A 94 -14.10 -1.47 -10.06
N LYS A 95 -14.51 -0.50 -9.23
CA LYS A 95 -15.70 0.29 -9.49
C LYS A 95 -15.56 1.11 -10.77
N ILE A 96 -14.43 1.81 -10.95
CA ILE A 96 -14.14 2.58 -12.17
C ILE A 96 -14.15 1.68 -13.41
N HIS A 97 -13.57 0.46 -13.31
CA HIS A 97 -13.59 -0.49 -14.43
C HIS A 97 -15.01 -0.88 -14.81
N LYS A 98 -15.87 -1.20 -13.82
CA LYS A 98 -17.28 -1.54 -14.05
C LYS A 98 -18.05 -0.40 -14.74
N GLU A 99 -17.90 0.82 -14.24
CA GLU A 99 -18.54 2.01 -14.82
C GLU A 99 -18.10 2.25 -16.27
N ARG A 100 -16.80 2.04 -16.56
CA ARG A 100 -16.28 2.14 -17.93
C ARG A 100 -16.82 1.05 -18.83
N VAL A 101 -16.88 -0.19 -18.38
CA VAL A 101 -17.46 -1.31 -19.11
C VAL A 101 -18.91 -1.03 -19.48
N GLU A 102 -19.71 -0.52 -18.54
CA GLU A 102 -21.11 -0.15 -18.79
C GLU A 102 -21.22 0.95 -19.87
N LYS A 103 -20.34 1.97 -19.81
CA LYS A 103 -20.28 3.03 -20.82
C LYS A 103 -19.94 2.48 -22.20
N TYR A 104 -18.92 1.62 -22.34
CA TYR A 104 -18.56 1.00 -23.62
C TYR A 104 -19.72 0.17 -24.18
N ARG A 105 -20.44 -0.58 -23.34
CA ARG A 105 -21.64 -1.33 -23.74
C ARG A 105 -22.75 -0.42 -24.25
N ALA A 106 -23.01 0.68 -23.54
CA ALA A 106 -24.04 1.64 -23.93
C ALA A 106 -23.72 2.34 -25.27
N GLU A 107 -22.43 2.55 -25.54
CA GLU A 107 -21.95 3.15 -26.81
C GLU A 107 -21.79 2.12 -27.96
N GLY A 108 -22.04 0.84 -27.70
CA GLY A 108 -21.86 -0.25 -28.67
C GLY A 108 -20.40 -0.46 -29.12
N LYS A 109 -19.45 -0.05 -28.29
CA LYS A 109 -18.01 -0.16 -28.56
C LYS A 109 -17.43 -1.44 -27.98
N ASP A 110 -16.35 -1.93 -28.61
CA ASP A 110 -15.58 -3.04 -28.07
C ASP A 110 -14.97 -2.69 -26.71
N ILE A 111 -15.12 -3.62 -25.75
CA ILE A 111 -14.61 -3.42 -24.40
C ILE A 111 -13.13 -3.82 -24.35
N PRO A 112 -12.21 -2.91 -24.01
CA PRO A 112 -10.81 -3.26 -23.81
C PRO A 112 -10.65 -4.36 -22.77
N GLN A 113 -9.86 -5.39 -23.06
CA GLN A 113 -9.66 -6.56 -22.19
C GLN A 113 -9.20 -6.18 -20.77
N GLU A 114 -8.43 -5.09 -20.66
CA GLU A 114 -7.92 -4.57 -19.40
C GLU A 114 -9.04 -4.11 -18.44
N LEU A 115 -10.18 -3.65 -18.96
CA LEU A 115 -11.33 -3.24 -18.18
C LEU A 115 -12.14 -4.41 -17.62
N LEU A 116 -11.94 -5.61 -18.16
CA LEU A 116 -12.58 -6.83 -17.69
C LEU A 116 -11.85 -7.43 -16.47
N TRP A 117 -10.65 -6.92 -16.17
CA TRP A 117 -9.88 -7.40 -15.04
C TRP A 117 -10.37 -6.83 -13.71
N GLU A 118 -10.45 -7.69 -12.70
CA GLU A 118 -10.75 -7.31 -11.34
C GLU A 118 -9.50 -7.43 -10.47
N TYR A 119 -9.22 -6.38 -9.70
CA TYR A 119 -8.11 -6.39 -8.76
C TYR A 119 -8.53 -7.01 -7.44
N ARG A 120 -7.84 -8.05 -7.01
CA ARG A 120 -8.06 -8.74 -5.74
C ARG A 120 -6.73 -9.01 -5.05
N SER A 121 -6.74 -9.06 -3.73
CA SER A 121 -5.61 -9.66 -3.00
C SER A 121 -5.59 -11.17 -3.24
N LYS A 122 -4.39 -11.73 -3.38
CA LYS A 122 -4.22 -13.19 -3.44
C LYS A 122 -4.75 -13.85 -2.18
N GLU A 123 -5.22 -15.08 -2.29
CA GLU A 123 -5.61 -15.86 -1.13
C GLU A 123 -4.39 -16.07 -0.22
N GLY A 124 -4.59 -15.90 1.10
CA GLY A 124 -3.50 -15.97 2.08
C GLY A 124 -2.56 -14.76 2.13
N ALA A 125 -2.67 -13.79 1.21
CA ALA A 125 -1.87 -12.58 1.25
C ALA A 125 -2.16 -11.77 2.53
N LYS A 126 -1.09 -11.47 3.28
CA LYS A 126 -1.18 -10.68 4.51
C LYS A 126 -0.83 -9.22 4.19
N PRO A 127 -1.70 -8.27 4.58
CA PRO A 127 -1.38 -6.86 4.42
C PRO A 127 -0.28 -6.43 5.39
N THR A 128 0.49 -5.46 4.97
CA THR A 128 1.44 -4.74 5.81
C THR A 128 0.79 -3.49 6.34
N THR A 129 0.81 -3.29 7.66
CA THR A 129 0.21 -2.11 8.29
C THR A 129 1.24 -1.00 8.39
N VAL A 130 0.92 0.18 7.87
CA VAL A 130 1.74 1.39 7.97
C VAL A 130 0.99 2.48 8.72
N LEU A 131 1.73 3.34 9.42
CA LEU A 131 1.20 4.49 10.13
C LEU A 131 1.23 5.71 9.21
N GLN A 132 0.06 6.24 8.87
CA GLN A 132 -0.07 7.55 8.24
C GLN A 132 -0.31 8.60 9.31
N ARG A 133 0.44 9.71 9.24
CA ARG A 133 0.25 10.91 10.08
C ARG A 133 0.07 12.11 9.16
N TRP A 134 -0.79 13.01 9.54
CA TRP A 134 -0.97 14.30 8.86
C TRP A 134 -1.34 15.37 9.86
N HIS A 135 -0.91 16.59 9.58
CA HIS A 135 -1.26 17.76 10.36
C HIS A 135 -2.65 18.25 9.94
N VAL A 136 -3.56 18.36 10.88
CA VAL A 136 -4.91 18.87 10.66
C VAL A 136 -4.89 20.36 10.97
N THR A 137 -5.00 21.17 9.92
CA THR A 137 -4.99 22.63 9.97
C THR A 137 -6.35 23.23 9.62
N GLN A 138 -7.31 22.38 9.18
CA GLN A 138 -8.64 22.81 8.78
C GLN A 138 -9.70 21.95 9.45
N ASP A 139 -10.85 22.57 9.74
CA ASP A 139 -12.03 21.88 10.22
C ASP A 139 -12.72 21.05 9.11
N LYS A 140 -13.80 20.34 9.46
CA LYS A 140 -14.60 19.54 8.50
C LYS A 140 -15.33 20.37 7.44
N TYR A 141 -15.37 21.69 7.60
CA TYR A 141 -16.00 22.63 6.67
C TYR A 141 -14.97 23.35 5.78
N GLY A 142 -13.66 23.11 6.02
CA GLY A 142 -12.57 23.73 5.26
C GLY A 142 -12.06 25.06 5.81
N ASN A 143 -12.53 25.49 6.99
CA ASN A 143 -12.02 26.68 7.65
C ASN A 143 -10.69 26.39 8.34
N GLU A 144 -9.75 27.33 8.32
CA GLU A 144 -8.48 27.17 9.02
C GLU A 144 -8.70 27.17 10.54
N LEU A 145 -8.07 26.19 11.20
CA LEU A 145 -8.06 26.08 12.65
C LEU A 145 -7.01 27.05 13.23
N PRO A 146 -7.28 27.71 14.36
CA PRO A 146 -6.27 28.43 15.14
C PRO A 146 -5.07 27.51 15.43
N GLU A 147 -3.87 28.05 15.57
CA GLU A 147 -2.63 27.27 15.76
C GLU A 147 -2.69 26.34 16.99
N ASP A 148 -3.36 26.79 18.06
CA ASP A 148 -3.56 26.01 19.29
C ASP A 148 -4.60 24.88 19.18
N GLU A 149 -5.45 24.92 18.15
CA GLU A 149 -6.43 23.86 17.83
C GLU A 149 -5.93 22.89 16.75
N GLN A 150 -4.80 23.15 16.12
CA GLN A 150 -4.20 22.26 15.13
C GLN A 150 -3.62 21.03 15.83
N TYR A 151 -3.78 19.86 15.22
CA TYR A 151 -3.30 18.60 15.81
C TYR A 151 -2.78 17.61 14.78
N TRP A 152 -1.98 16.66 15.25
CA TRP A 152 -1.53 15.54 14.44
C TRP A 152 -2.53 14.39 14.50
N ALA A 153 -3.20 14.15 13.38
CA ALA A 153 -4.02 12.97 13.22
C ALA A 153 -3.18 11.78 12.78
N LYS A 154 -3.59 10.57 13.20
CA LYS A 154 -2.95 9.32 12.80
C LYS A 154 -3.98 8.29 12.35
N LYS A 155 -3.59 7.46 11.38
CA LYS A 155 -4.38 6.35 10.88
C LYS A 155 -3.48 5.19 10.49
N TYR A 156 -3.87 4.00 10.87
CA TYR A 156 -3.25 2.77 10.39
C TYR A 156 -3.89 2.33 9.07
N VAL A 157 -3.04 2.07 8.08
CA VAL A 157 -3.48 1.66 6.75
C VAL A 157 -2.85 0.31 6.41
N ALA A 158 -3.71 -0.65 6.11
CA ALA A 158 -3.28 -1.95 5.60
C ALA A 158 -2.99 -1.85 4.09
N LEU A 159 -1.76 -2.18 3.72
CA LEU A 159 -1.27 -2.14 2.35
C LEU A 159 -0.92 -3.55 1.86
N TYR A 160 -1.25 -3.84 0.62
CA TYR A 160 -0.83 -5.03 -0.11
C TYR A 160 0.23 -4.64 -1.12
N HIS A 161 1.31 -5.40 -1.21
CA HIS A 161 2.30 -5.25 -2.26
C HIS A 161 1.69 -5.65 -3.61
N ALA A 162 2.15 -5.07 -4.71
CA ALA A 162 1.62 -5.35 -6.05
C ALA A 162 1.67 -6.84 -6.41
N SER A 163 2.72 -7.56 -6.00
CA SER A 163 2.83 -9.02 -6.21
C SER A 163 1.75 -9.83 -5.49
N ASP A 164 1.11 -9.27 -4.47
CA ASP A 164 0.00 -9.89 -3.74
C ASP A 164 -1.37 -9.56 -4.35
N CYS A 165 -1.40 -8.75 -5.40
CA CYS A 165 -2.63 -8.34 -6.08
C CYS A 165 -2.79 -9.11 -7.38
N LEU A 166 -3.95 -9.71 -7.58
CA LEU A 166 -4.30 -10.42 -8.82
C LEU A 166 -5.10 -9.51 -9.75
N ARG A 167 -4.83 -9.64 -11.04
CA ARG A 167 -5.71 -9.20 -12.11
C ARG A 167 -6.40 -10.44 -12.68
N ARG A 168 -7.70 -10.46 -12.70
CA ARG A 168 -8.52 -11.49 -13.33
C ARG A 168 -9.53 -10.85 -14.24
#